data_8d19b4160f7e215a22d003cd6f9706f7
#
_entry.id   8d19b4160f7e215a22d003cd6f9706f7
#
_cell.length_a   1.000
_cell.length_b   1.000
_cell.length_c   1.000
_cell.angle_alpha   90.00
_cell.angle_beta   90.00
_cell.angle_gamma   90.00
#
_symmetry.space_group_name_H-M   'P 1'
#
loop_
_entity.id
_entity.type
_entity.pdbx_description
1 polymer ?
#
loop_
_entity_poly.entity_id
_entity_poly.type
_entity_poly.pdbx_seq_one_letter_code
_entity_poly.pdbx_strand_id
1 'polypeptide(L)'
;MTQTPLKPLYGPVAEDMILVEDVLESIKQVELVPLKRMLDHALEARGKRLRPALVLLTGNLGDYNLNKLVPLGAAIELLHTASLVHDDVVDGALSRRGRPTTNAVFDNAITVLLGDYMFANAAEMVTRTGSLSVTRLFALAQMKMTSGELD
;
A
#
# COMPACT_ATOMS: atom_id res chain seq x y z
N MET A 1 -3.71 22.06 6.46
CA MET A 1 -4.54 20.84 6.48
C MET A 1 -4.33 20.17 7.84
N THR A 2 -5.35 20.19 8.69
CA THR A 2 -5.33 19.59 10.03
C THR A 2 -5.19 18.08 9.92
N GLN A 3 -4.02 17.56 10.29
CA GLN A 3 -3.86 16.11 10.48
C GLN A 3 -4.84 15.69 11.58
N THR A 4 -5.78 14.82 11.26
CA THR A 4 -6.61 14.14 12.26
C THR A 4 -5.67 13.49 13.26
N PRO A 5 -5.80 13.75 14.57
CA PRO A 5 -4.89 13.16 15.55
C PRO A 5 -5.00 11.64 15.48
N LEU A 6 -3.91 10.96 15.12
CA LEU A 6 -3.85 9.50 14.95
C LEU A 6 -4.09 8.74 16.27
N LYS A 7 -3.73 9.34 17.40
CA LYS A 7 -3.87 8.76 18.74
C LYS A 7 -5.26 8.20 19.09
N PRO A 8 -6.38 8.88 18.80
CA PRO A 8 -7.70 8.33 19.12
C PRO A 8 -8.10 7.12 18.28
N LEU A 9 -7.51 6.97 17.07
CA LEU A 9 -7.87 5.92 16.13
C LEU A 9 -7.01 4.66 16.30
N TYR A 10 -5.73 4.81 16.61
CA TYR A 10 -4.76 3.70 16.59
C TYR A 10 -4.21 3.34 17.98
N GLY A 11 -4.56 4.10 19.02
CA GLY A 11 -4.17 3.80 20.39
C GLY A 11 -2.67 3.55 20.58
N PRO A 12 -2.28 2.35 21.04
CA PRO A 12 -0.88 2.06 21.38
C PRO A 12 0.08 2.04 20.20
N VAL A 13 -0.41 1.92 18.96
CA VAL A 13 0.44 1.85 17.76
C VAL A 13 0.50 3.18 16.98
N ALA A 14 -0.06 4.26 17.54
CA ALA A 14 -0.16 5.54 16.84
C ALA A 14 1.20 6.14 16.46
N GLU A 15 2.21 5.97 17.30
CA GLU A 15 3.58 6.45 17.03
C GLU A 15 4.27 5.60 15.96
N ASP A 16 4.08 4.28 16.01
CA ASP A 16 4.67 3.35 15.05
C ASP A 16 4.03 3.48 13.66
N MET A 17 2.78 3.95 13.58
CA MET A 17 2.12 4.29 12.32
C MET A 17 2.84 5.41 11.55
N ILE A 18 3.56 6.30 12.24
CA ILE A 18 4.37 7.35 11.59
C ILE A 18 5.49 6.68 10.78
N LEU A 19 6.14 5.66 11.32
CA LEU A 19 7.19 4.91 10.63
C LEU A 19 6.66 4.21 9.37
N VAL A 20 5.42 3.71 9.41
CA VAL A 20 4.77 3.13 8.22
C VAL A 20 4.54 4.21 7.16
N GLU A 21 4.05 5.39 7.53
CA GLU A 21 3.86 6.50 6.59
C GLU A 21 5.21 6.95 5.98
N ASP A 22 6.27 7.01 6.77
CA ASP A 22 7.63 7.35 6.28
C ASP A 22 8.10 6.35 5.23
N VAL A 23 7.85 5.05 5.43
CA VAL A 23 8.16 4.02 4.43
C VAL A 23 7.33 4.21 3.16
N LEU A 24 6.03 4.47 3.27
CA LEU A 24 5.17 4.72 2.12
C LEU A 24 5.58 6.00 1.36
N GLU A 25 5.97 7.06 2.06
CA GLU A 25 6.49 8.27 1.43
C GLU A 25 7.84 8.04 0.74
N SER A 26 8.68 7.15 1.27
CA SER A 26 9.99 6.84 0.67
C SER A 26 9.86 6.21 -0.72
N ILE A 27 8.76 5.52 -1.03
CA ILE A 27 8.50 4.91 -2.34
C ILE A 27 8.45 5.98 -3.45
N LYS A 28 8.03 7.19 -3.11
CA LYS A 28 7.95 8.32 -4.05
C LYS A 28 9.32 8.94 -4.37
N GLN A 29 10.38 8.54 -3.65
CA GLN A 29 11.73 9.04 -3.86
C GLN A 29 12.40 8.29 -5.03
N VAL A 30 11.93 8.57 -6.24
CA VAL A 30 12.42 7.98 -7.50
C VAL A 30 12.94 9.08 -8.42
N GLU A 31 14.00 8.77 -9.18
CA GLU A 31 14.62 9.75 -10.10
C GLU A 31 13.76 10.01 -11.34
N LEU A 32 12.98 9.02 -11.77
CA LEU A 32 12.13 9.11 -12.96
C LEU A 32 10.92 10.01 -12.68
N VAL A 33 10.97 11.25 -13.15
CA VAL A 33 9.94 12.27 -12.91
C VAL A 33 8.51 11.82 -13.27
N PRO A 34 8.24 11.16 -14.41
CA PRO A 34 6.91 10.63 -14.70
C PRO A 34 6.41 9.64 -13.64
N LEU A 35 7.25 8.69 -13.23
CA LEU A 35 6.91 7.70 -12.19
C LEU A 35 6.62 8.38 -10.85
N LYS A 36 7.44 9.37 -10.47
CA LYS A 36 7.21 10.15 -9.26
C LYS A 36 5.82 10.79 -9.25
N ARG A 37 5.43 11.46 -10.35
CA ARG A 37 4.11 12.10 -10.47
C ARG A 37 2.96 11.10 -10.34
N MET A 38 3.11 9.92 -10.90
CA MET A 38 2.11 8.86 -10.83
C MET A 38 1.98 8.30 -9.41
N LEU A 39 3.11 8.05 -8.73
CA LEU A 39 3.15 7.62 -7.33
C LEU A 39 2.56 8.69 -6.40
N ASP A 40 2.88 9.96 -6.61
CA ASP A 40 2.29 11.07 -5.87
C ASP A 40 0.76 11.05 -6.01
N HIS A 41 0.24 10.88 -7.23
CA HIS A 41 -1.20 10.82 -7.48
C HIS A 41 -1.87 9.60 -6.82
N ALA A 42 -1.32 8.40 -7.01
CA ALA A 42 -1.89 7.15 -6.50
C ALA A 42 -1.85 7.06 -4.97
N LEU A 43 -0.79 7.58 -4.33
CA LEU A 43 -0.58 7.52 -2.88
C LEU A 43 -1.10 8.77 -2.13
N GLU A 44 -1.58 9.79 -2.83
CA GLU A 44 -2.08 11.03 -2.22
C GLU A 44 -3.37 10.79 -1.40
N ALA A 45 -4.23 9.87 -1.84
CA ALA A 45 -5.47 9.54 -1.15
C ALA A 45 -5.18 8.75 0.14
N ARG A 46 -4.83 9.47 1.20
CA ARG A 46 -4.61 8.88 2.53
C ARG A 46 -5.93 8.33 3.07
N GLY A 47 -6.08 7.00 3.03
CA GLY A 47 -7.16 6.29 3.69
C GLY A 47 -6.98 6.26 5.22
N LYS A 48 -7.86 5.52 5.91
CA LYS A 48 -7.77 5.36 7.39
C LYS A 48 -6.61 4.47 7.84
N ARG A 49 -5.80 3.91 6.92
CA ARG A 49 -4.64 3.06 7.24
C ARG A 49 -4.96 1.90 8.21
N LEU A 50 -6.15 1.33 8.10
CA LEU A 50 -6.57 0.24 8.99
C LEU A 50 -5.72 -1.02 8.84
N ARG A 51 -5.23 -1.31 7.62
CA ARG A 51 -4.43 -2.50 7.35
C ARG A 51 -3.09 -2.47 8.08
N PRO A 52 -2.24 -1.44 7.93
CA PRO A 52 -1.00 -1.35 8.69
C PRO A 52 -1.24 -1.26 10.20
N ALA A 53 -2.30 -0.60 10.65
CA ALA A 53 -2.65 -0.56 12.07
C ALA A 53 -2.95 -1.98 12.61
N LEU A 54 -3.67 -2.82 11.86
CA LEU A 54 -3.91 -4.22 12.23
C LEU A 54 -2.62 -5.04 12.27
N VAL A 55 -1.68 -4.82 11.34
CA VAL A 55 -0.37 -5.49 11.37
C VAL A 55 0.38 -5.14 12.66
N LEU A 56 0.45 -3.87 13.01
CA LEU A 56 1.11 -3.43 14.24
C LEU A 56 0.39 -3.93 15.49
N LEU A 57 -0.94 -3.82 15.56
CA LEU A 57 -1.72 -4.29 16.70
C LEU A 57 -1.58 -5.79 16.93
N THR A 58 -1.64 -6.59 15.87
CA THR A 58 -1.45 -8.05 15.97
C THR A 58 -0.01 -8.44 16.32
N GLY A 59 0.96 -7.62 15.96
CA GLY A 59 2.36 -7.77 16.38
C GLY A 59 2.53 -7.81 17.91
N ASN A 60 1.66 -7.12 18.66
CA ASN A 60 1.67 -7.14 20.13
C ASN A 60 1.27 -8.51 20.74
N LEU A 61 0.73 -9.43 19.93
CA LEU A 61 0.42 -10.80 20.38
C LEU A 61 1.65 -11.71 20.41
N GLY A 62 2.80 -11.24 19.92
CA GLY A 62 4.05 -11.98 19.88
C GLY A 62 5.27 -11.11 20.15
N ASP A 63 6.36 -11.39 19.46
CA ASP A 63 7.58 -10.57 19.52
C ASP A 63 7.39 -9.30 18.67
N TYR A 64 7.18 -8.15 19.35
CA TYR A 64 6.95 -6.86 18.72
C TYR A 64 8.23 -6.29 18.13
N ASN A 65 8.47 -6.55 16.85
CA ASN A 65 9.68 -6.15 16.15
C ASN A 65 9.38 -5.17 15.01
N LEU A 66 9.62 -3.88 15.23
CA LEU A 66 9.34 -2.81 14.26
C LEU A 66 10.12 -2.97 12.96
N ASN A 67 11.33 -3.54 12.97
CA ASN A 67 12.10 -3.79 11.76
C ASN A 67 11.40 -4.76 10.79
N LYS A 68 10.49 -5.60 11.31
CA LYS A 68 9.66 -6.52 10.52
C LYS A 68 8.25 -6.00 10.31
N LEU A 69 7.64 -5.43 11.35
CA LEU A 69 6.23 -5.01 11.34
C LEU A 69 6.01 -3.76 10.49
N VAL A 70 6.91 -2.79 10.52
CA VAL A 70 6.79 -1.54 9.75
C VAL A 70 6.83 -1.81 8.23
N PRO A 71 7.83 -2.50 7.67
CA PRO A 71 7.82 -2.80 6.24
C PRO A 71 6.66 -3.71 5.85
N LEU A 72 6.23 -4.65 6.71
CA LEU A 72 5.06 -5.48 6.44
C LEU A 72 3.77 -4.66 6.39
N GLY A 73 3.57 -3.74 7.34
CA GLY A 73 2.42 -2.84 7.36
C GLY A 73 2.36 -1.96 6.10
N ALA A 74 3.50 -1.39 5.70
CA ALA A 74 3.62 -0.61 4.48
C ALA A 74 3.34 -1.47 3.23
N ALA A 75 3.88 -2.69 3.18
CA ALA A 75 3.66 -3.64 2.07
C ALA A 75 2.18 -3.97 1.87
N ILE A 76 1.45 -4.26 2.94
CA ILE A 76 0.02 -4.60 2.88
C ILE A 76 -0.81 -3.40 2.39
N GLU A 77 -0.50 -2.19 2.84
CA GLU A 77 -1.20 -0.99 2.36
C GLU A 77 -0.85 -0.68 0.90
N LEU A 78 0.41 -0.87 0.51
CA LEU A 78 0.86 -0.66 -0.87
C LEU A 78 0.25 -1.70 -1.82
N LEU A 79 0.18 -2.98 -1.42
CA LEU A 79 -0.51 -4.04 -2.14
C LEU A 79 -1.97 -3.66 -2.41
N HIS A 80 -2.67 -3.19 -1.37
CA HIS A 80 -4.06 -2.75 -1.53
C HIS A 80 -4.20 -1.56 -2.47
N THR A 81 -3.30 -0.57 -2.37
CA THR A 81 -3.36 0.59 -3.27
C THR A 81 -3.07 0.18 -4.70
N ALA A 82 -2.12 -0.72 -4.93
CA ALA A 82 -1.81 -1.27 -6.25
C ALA A 82 -3.01 -2.02 -6.86
N SER A 83 -3.72 -2.83 -6.05
CA SER A 83 -4.93 -3.51 -6.53
C SER A 83 -6.00 -2.50 -6.95
N LEU A 84 -6.23 -1.43 -6.16
CA LEU A 84 -7.17 -0.38 -6.53
C LEU A 84 -6.80 0.35 -7.83
N VAL A 85 -5.50 0.54 -8.08
CA VAL A 85 -4.99 1.14 -9.33
C VAL A 85 -5.30 0.25 -10.53
N HIS A 86 -5.14 -1.08 -10.39
CA HIS A 86 -5.49 -2.05 -11.44
C HIS A 86 -7.02 -2.18 -11.61
N ASP A 87 -7.77 -2.25 -10.51
CA ASP A 87 -9.24 -2.34 -10.54
C ASP A 87 -9.85 -1.15 -11.27
N ASP A 88 -9.33 0.07 -11.06
CA ASP A 88 -9.78 1.26 -11.78
C ASP A 88 -9.62 1.14 -13.31
N VAL A 89 -8.58 0.43 -13.78
CA VAL A 89 -8.38 0.14 -15.21
C VAL A 89 -9.36 -0.93 -15.68
N VAL A 90 -9.51 -2.01 -14.94
CA VAL A 90 -10.41 -3.14 -15.27
C VAL A 90 -11.86 -2.66 -15.32
N ASP A 91 -12.28 -1.85 -14.35
CA ASP A 91 -13.64 -1.30 -14.24
C ASP A 91 -13.88 -0.13 -15.20
N GLY A 92 -12.85 0.42 -15.85
CA GLY A 92 -12.95 1.65 -16.63
C GLY A 92 -13.37 2.87 -15.80
N ALA A 93 -13.06 2.86 -14.51
CA ALA A 93 -13.45 3.91 -13.59
C ALA A 93 -12.69 5.21 -13.88
N LEU A 94 -13.41 6.33 -13.96
CA LEU A 94 -12.82 7.66 -14.18
C LEU A 94 -12.66 8.46 -12.87
N SER A 95 -13.34 8.04 -11.81
CA SER A 95 -13.26 8.70 -10.51
C SER A 95 -13.44 7.70 -9.37
N ARG A 96 -12.74 7.96 -8.25
CA ARG A 96 -12.84 7.21 -7.01
C ARG A 96 -12.84 8.17 -5.82
N ARG A 97 -13.86 8.08 -4.97
CA ARG A 97 -14.03 8.97 -3.79
C ARG A 97 -13.98 10.47 -4.15
N GLY A 98 -14.56 10.85 -5.29
CA GLY A 98 -14.63 12.24 -5.75
C GLY A 98 -13.34 12.78 -6.37
N ARG A 99 -12.36 11.92 -6.67
CA ARG A 99 -11.08 12.29 -7.32
C ARG A 99 -10.91 11.50 -8.62
N PRO A 100 -10.23 12.08 -9.64
CA PRO A 100 -9.88 11.35 -10.83
C PRO A 100 -9.01 10.13 -10.50
N THR A 101 -9.28 9.00 -11.15
CA THR A 101 -8.44 7.79 -11.04
C THR A 101 -7.12 7.97 -11.76
N THR A 102 -6.15 7.11 -11.51
CA THR A 102 -4.83 7.19 -12.15
C THR A 102 -4.95 7.02 -13.66
N ASN A 103 -5.76 6.08 -14.14
CA ASN A 103 -6.00 5.86 -15.57
C ASN A 103 -6.76 6.99 -16.25
N ALA A 104 -7.55 7.77 -15.51
CA ALA A 104 -8.19 8.97 -16.05
C ALA A 104 -7.20 10.12 -16.25
N VAL A 105 -6.10 10.15 -15.50
CA VAL A 105 -5.09 11.22 -15.56
C VAL A 105 -3.93 10.86 -16.49
N PHE A 106 -3.49 9.58 -16.53
CA PHE A 106 -2.28 9.18 -17.24
C PHE A 106 -2.54 8.30 -18.46
N ASP A 107 -3.32 7.36 -18.49
CA ASP A 107 -3.79 6.35 -19.43
C ASP A 107 -3.71 4.92 -18.84
N ASN A 108 -4.42 3.98 -19.47
CA ASN A 108 -4.53 2.61 -18.98
C ASN A 108 -3.20 1.85 -18.98
N ALA A 109 -2.43 1.92 -20.08
CA ALA A 109 -1.21 1.12 -20.22
C ALA A 109 -0.16 1.52 -19.17
N ILE A 110 0.01 2.83 -18.99
CA ILE A 110 0.95 3.38 -18.01
C ILE A 110 0.47 3.10 -16.58
N THR A 111 -0.85 3.14 -16.34
CA THR A 111 -1.44 2.84 -15.03
C THR A 111 -1.23 1.38 -14.64
N VAL A 112 -1.33 0.44 -15.59
CA VAL A 112 -0.99 -0.98 -15.34
C VAL A 112 0.47 -1.12 -14.91
N LEU A 113 1.41 -0.48 -15.60
CA LEU A 113 2.83 -0.51 -15.24
C LEU A 113 3.10 0.11 -13.85
N LEU A 114 2.35 1.15 -13.48
CA LEU A 114 2.44 1.70 -12.14
C LEU A 114 2.01 0.68 -11.08
N GLY A 115 0.89 0.00 -11.29
CA GLY A 115 0.42 -1.04 -10.37
C GLY A 115 1.43 -2.17 -10.22
N ASP A 116 2.04 -2.62 -11.33
CA ASP A 116 3.10 -3.64 -11.32
C ASP A 116 4.33 -3.17 -10.52
N TYR A 117 4.74 -1.92 -10.70
CA TYR A 117 5.81 -1.31 -9.92
C TYR A 117 5.50 -1.29 -8.42
N MET A 118 4.27 -0.92 -8.05
CA MET A 118 3.82 -0.90 -6.66
C MET A 118 3.75 -2.32 -6.07
N PHE A 119 3.28 -3.32 -6.81
CA PHE A 119 3.30 -4.73 -6.40
C PHE A 119 4.73 -5.23 -6.15
N ALA A 120 5.67 -4.90 -7.03
CA ALA A 120 7.07 -5.29 -6.87
C ALA A 120 7.68 -4.66 -5.60
N ASN A 121 7.40 -3.38 -5.32
CA ASN A 121 7.83 -2.72 -4.09
C ASN A 121 7.21 -3.36 -2.84
N ALA A 122 5.92 -3.70 -2.87
CA ALA A 122 5.27 -4.39 -1.77
C ALA A 122 5.92 -5.76 -1.50
N ALA A 123 6.19 -6.53 -2.54
CA ALA A 123 6.87 -7.82 -2.43
C ALA A 123 8.29 -7.67 -1.85
N GLU A 124 9.06 -6.68 -2.29
CA GLU A 124 10.38 -6.40 -1.74
C GLU A 124 10.31 -6.08 -0.23
N MET A 125 9.37 -5.23 0.20
CA MET A 125 9.18 -4.90 1.62
C MET A 125 8.85 -6.14 2.46
N VAL A 126 8.04 -7.06 1.96
CA VAL A 126 7.72 -8.32 2.65
C VAL A 126 8.97 -9.16 2.88
N THR A 127 9.93 -9.17 1.93
CA THR A 127 11.19 -9.91 2.11
C THR A 127 12.02 -9.41 3.28
N ARG A 128 11.91 -8.14 3.65
CA ARG A 128 12.60 -7.53 4.81
C ARG A 128 12.18 -8.16 6.14
N THR A 129 11.03 -8.84 6.21
CA THR A 129 10.63 -9.60 7.40
C THR A 129 11.56 -10.77 7.70
N GLY A 130 12.30 -11.26 6.69
CA GLY A 130 13.12 -12.46 6.77
C GLY A 130 12.32 -13.75 6.99
N SER A 131 11.00 -13.71 6.82
CA SER A 131 10.11 -14.85 7.06
C SER A 131 9.55 -15.40 5.74
N LEU A 132 9.99 -16.60 5.37
CA LEU A 132 9.49 -17.31 4.20
C LEU A 132 7.96 -17.57 4.30
N SER A 133 7.47 -17.85 5.51
CA SER A 133 6.03 -18.07 5.75
C SER A 133 5.22 -16.81 5.47
N VAL A 134 5.69 -15.63 5.90
CA VAL A 134 5.04 -14.35 5.62
C VAL A 134 5.07 -14.05 4.12
N THR A 135 6.22 -14.25 3.47
CA THR A 135 6.36 -14.06 2.01
C THR A 135 5.39 -14.97 1.24
N ARG A 136 5.27 -16.24 1.66
CA ARG A 136 4.33 -17.18 1.04
C ARG A 136 2.88 -16.75 1.24
N LEU A 137 2.50 -16.33 2.45
CA LEU A 137 1.13 -15.86 2.73
C LEU A 137 0.79 -14.61 1.91
N PHE A 138 1.73 -13.69 1.76
CA PHE A 138 1.57 -12.51 0.92
C PHE A 138 1.31 -12.90 -0.53
N ALA A 139 2.12 -13.78 -1.11
CA ALA A 139 1.94 -14.26 -2.48
C ALA A 139 0.59 -14.97 -2.68
N LEU A 140 0.18 -15.83 -1.72
CA LEU A 140 -1.12 -16.52 -1.76
C LEU A 140 -2.30 -15.54 -1.67
N ALA A 141 -2.18 -14.48 -0.86
CA ALA A 141 -3.20 -13.44 -0.79
C ALA A 141 -3.35 -12.71 -2.12
N GLN A 142 -2.22 -12.34 -2.75
CA GLN A 142 -2.22 -11.70 -4.06
C GLN A 142 -2.86 -12.59 -5.14
N MET A 143 -2.50 -13.88 -5.18
CA MET A 143 -3.11 -14.84 -6.11
C MET A 143 -4.63 -14.93 -5.91
N LYS A 144 -5.12 -14.96 -4.66
CA LYS A 144 -6.55 -15.02 -4.37
C LYS A 144 -7.28 -13.73 -4.75
N MET A 145 -6.67 -12.56 -4.55
CA MET A 145 -7.24 -11.29 -4.99
C MET A 145 -7.42 -11.27 -6.50
N THR A 146 -6.36 -11.60 -7.26
CA THR A 146 -6.41 -11.61 -8.72
C THR A 146 -7.40 -12.64 -9.26
N SER A 147 -7.45 -13.86 -8.68
CA SER A 147 -8.41 -14.87 -9.15
C SER A 147 -9.86 -14.51 -8.83
N GLY A 148 -10.11 -13.77 -7.75
CA GLY A 148 -11.44 -13.27 -7.42
C GLY A 148 -11.97 -12.20 -8.38
N GLU A 149 -11.09 -11.47 -9.04
CA GLU A 149 -11.45 -10.49 -10.08
C GLU A 149 -11.77 -11.17 -11.44
N LEU A 150 -11.41 -12.44 -11.61
CA LEU A 150 -11.66 -13.20 -12.84
C LEU A 150 -12.98 -14.01 -12.81
N ASP A 151 -13.61 -14.14 -11.63
CA ASP A 151 -14.89 -14.84 -11.42
C ASP A 151 -16.10 -13.92 -11.64
#